data_9341bc0bdbf18603336ed0b8ac58f99e
#
_entry.id   9341bc0bdbf18603336ed0b8ac58f99e
#
_cell.length_a   1.000
_cell.length_b   1.000
_cell.length_c   1.000
_cell.angle_alpha   90.00
_cell.angle_beta   90.00
_cell.angle_gamma   90.00
#
_symmetry.space_group_name_H-M   'P 1'
#
loop_
_entity.id
_entity.type
_entity.pdbx_description
1 polymer ?
#
loop_
_entity_poly.entity_id
_entity_poly.type
_entity_poly.pdbx_seq_one_letter_code
_entity_poly.pdbx_strand_id
1 'polypeptide(L)'
;SFSKASAGSGIGGLAGGVASGKTVGNCYVQLSKLSNQGGDTPAAGWLAGSKSGANFSTCHYMTGNTATGCTPDDPAAGIVGFTDLTGLCASLNTEVDKHMEWARWKEVTATGSVETVELDLYR
;
A
#
# COMPACT_ATOMS: atom_id res chain seq x y z
N SER A 1 4.97 5.22 -10.13
CA SER A 1 3.56 5.30 -10.55
C SER A 1 3.15 4.06 -11.33
N PHE A 2 1.87 3.76 -11.35
CA PHE A 2 1.30 2.63 -12.06
C PHE A 2 0.29 3.08 -13.10
N SER A 3 0.28 2.37 -14.21
CA SER A 3 -0.65 2.62 -15.31
C SER A 3 -1.14 1.30 -15.90
N LYS A 4 -2.44 1.20 -16.12
CA LYS A 4 -3.08 0.07 -16.80
C LYS A 4 -3.50 0.54 -18.19
N ALA A 5 -2.95 -0.08 -19.23
CA ALA A 5 -3.12 0.35 -20.62
C ALA A 5 -4.23 -0.42 -21.34
N SER A 6 -4.69 -1.54 -20.81
CA SER A 6 -5.72 -2.36 -21.41
C SER A 6 -6.77 -2.79 -20.38
N ALA A 7 -7.94 -3.24 -20.84
CA ALA A 7 -9.01 -3.70 -19.98
C ALA A 7 -8.56 -4.87 -19.10
N GLY A 8 -9.02 -4.90 -17.86
CA GLY A 8 -8.69 -5.95 -16.91
C GLY A 8 -9.58 -5.86 -15.68
N SER A 9 -9.39 -6.77 -14.73
CA SER A 9 -10.27 -6.94 -13.59
C SER A 9 -9.88 -6.14 -12.34
N GLY A 10 -8.68 -5.59 -12.27
CA GLY A 10 -8.28 -4.83 -11.10
C GLY A 10 -6.97 -4.10 -11.31
N ILE A 11 -6.76 -3.03 -10.53
CA ILE A 11 -5.54 -2.25 -10.54
C ILE A 11 -5.21 -1.81 -9.10
N GLY A 12 -3.99 -2.06 -8.66
CA GLY A 12 -3.53 -1.70 -7.33
C GLY A 12 -2.01 -1.62 -7.27
N GLY A 13 -1.50 -0.85 -6.30
CA GLY A 13 -0.06 -0.63 -6.15
C GLY A 13 0.69 -1.86 -5.65
N LEU A 14 0.06 -2.67 -4.82
CA LEU A 14 0.64 -3.91 -4.31
C LEU A 14 0.14 -5.12 -5.09
N ALA A 15 -1.16 -5.17 -5.36
CA ALA A 15 -1.78 -6.30 -6.05
C ALA A 15 -2.99 -5.84 -6.84
N GLY A 16 -3.22 -6.44 -8.01
CA GLY A 16 -4.45 -6.21 -8.77
C GLY A 16 -5.65 -6.85 -8.09
N GLY A 17 -5.44 -7.93 -7.36
CA GLY A 17 -6.48 -8.58 -6.58
C GLY A 17 -5.93 -9.38 -5.44
N VAL A 18 -6.72 -9.49 -4.36
CA VAL A 18 -6.42 -10.34 -3.21
C VAL A 18 -7.62 -11.26 -3.01
N ALA A 19 -7.37 -12.55 -2.94
CA ALA A 19 -8.44 -13.55 -2.86
C ALA A 19 -9.16 -13.48 -1.52
N SER A 20 -10.43 -13.85 -1.53
CA SER A 20 -11.24 -13.97 -0.32
C SER A 20 -10.59 -14.93 0.68
N GLY A 21 -10.60 -14.54 1.96
CA GLY A 21 -10.02 -15.33 3.03
C GLY A 21 -8.51 -15.18 3.20
N LYS A 22 -7.84 -14.46 2.30
CA LYS A 22 -6.40 -14.19 2.41
C LYS A 22 -6.16 -12.92 3.20
N THR A 23 -4.96 -12.83 3.79
CA THR A 23 -4.57 -11.71 4.65
C THR A 23 -3.32 -11.03 4.10
N VAL A 24 -3.37 -9.70 4.02
CA VAL A 24 -2.21 -8.84 3.74
C VAL A 24 -1.93 -8.04 5.01
N GLY A 25 -0.71 -8.09 5.50
CA GLY A 25 -0.37 -7.47 6.77
C GLY A 25 0.92 -6.68 6.76
N ASN A 26 0.94 -5.62 7.55
CA ASN A 26 2.11 -4.81 7.92
C ASN A 26 2.98 -4.42 6.72
N CYS A 27 2.34 -3.81 5.73
CA CYS A 27 3.01 -3.37 4.51
C CYS A 27 2.53 -1.97 4.11
N TYR A 28 3.22 -1.38 3.13
CA TYR A 28 2.81 -0.07 2.63
C TYR A 28 3.05 0.05 1.12
N VAL A 29 2.37 1.02 0.54
CA VAL A 29 2.54 1.42 -0.85
C VAL A 29 2.85 2.92 -0.88
N GLN A 30 3.91 3.28 -1.58
CA GLN A 30 4.29 4.66 -1.84
C GLN A 30 4.15 4.92 -3.33
N LEU A 31 2.95 5.32 -3.75
CA LEU A 31 2.58 5.42 -5.15
C LEU A 31 2.09 6.85 -5.43
N SER A 32 2.73 7.53 -6.38
CA SER A 32 2.41 8.92 -6.69
C SER A 32 1.26 9.08 -7.69
N LYS A 33 1.02 8.06 -8.52
CA LYS A 33 -0.03 8.15 -9.55
C LYS A 33 -0.56 6.76 -9.88
N LEU A 34 -1.87 6.69 -10.07
CA LEU A 34 -2.58 5.50 -10.50
C LEU A 34 -3.43 5.87 -11.71
N SER A 35 -3.24 5.17 -12.83
CA SER A 35 -3.94 5.49 -14.08
C SER A 35 -4.56 4.25 -14.70
N ASN A 36 -5.78 4.37 -15.19
CA ASN A 36 -6.44 3.38 -16.01
C ASN A 36 -6.65 3.94 -17.40
N GLN A 37 -6.05 3.33 -18.41
CA GLN A 37 -6.17 3.71 -19.81
C GLN A 37 -6.97 2.68 -20.62
N GLY A 38 -7.56 1.70 -19.95
CA GLY A 38 -8.20 0.57 -20.61
C GLY A 38 -9.64 0.80 -21.07
N GLY A 39 -10.25 1.93 -20.71
CA GLY A 39 -11.62 2.25 -21.12
C GLY A 39 -12.70 1.49 -20.35
N ASP A 40 -12.33 0.68 -19.35
CA ASP A 40 -13.24 -0.05 -18.46
C ASP A 40 -13.36 0.66 -17.10
N THR A 41 -14.13 0.08 -16.19
CA THR A 41 -14.26 0.56 -14.81
C THR A 41 -13.74 -0.51 -13.86
N PRO A 42 -12.41 -0.61 -13.68
CA PRO A 42 -11.84 -1.67 -12.87
C PRO A 42 -12.06 -1.42 -11.38
N ALA A 43 -12.02 -2.48 -10.60
CA ALA A 43 -11.82 -2.36 -9.17
C ALA A 43 -10.44 -1.77 -8.93
N ALA A 44 -10.36 -0.67 -8.18
CA ALA A 44 -9.13 0.08 -8.00
C ALA A 44 -8.87 0.39 -6.52
N GLY A 45 -7.61 0.34 -6.14
CA GLY A 45 -7.15 0.76 -4.82
C GLY A 45 -5.69 1.15 -4.87
N TRP A 46 -5.24 2.03 -3.98
CA TRP A 46 -3.83 2.38 -3.88
C TRP A 46 -3.01 1.16 -3.48
N LEU A 47 -3.54 0.31 -2.59
CA LEU A 47 -2.90 -0.91 -2.16
C LEU A 47 -3.31 -2.10 -3.03
N ALA A 48 -4.59 -2.38 -3.13
CA ALA A 48 -5.11 -3.50 -3.90
C ALA A 48 -6.40 -3.11 -4.62
N GLY A 49 -6.61 -3.67 -5.80
CA GLY A 49 -7.82 -3.45 -6.58
C GLY A 49 -8.98 -4.30 -6.08
N SER A 50 -9.15 -5.48 -6.63
CA SER A 50 -10.19 -6.43 -6.20
C SER A 50 -9.81 -7.06 -4.85
N LYS A 51 -10.63 -6.83 -3.80
CA LYS A 51 -10.29 -7.26 -2.45
C LYS A 51 -11.49 -7.70 -1.62
N SER A 52 -12.59 -8.03 -2.25
CA SER A 52 -13.80 -8.49 -1.55
C SER A 52 -13.53 -9.77 -0.76
N GLY A 53 -13.82 -9.76 0.54
CA GLY A 53 -13.56 -10.89 1.42
C GLY A 53 -12.11 -11.10 1.82
N ALA A 54 -11.19 -10.26 1.35
CA ALA A 54 -9.80 -10.28 1.79
C ALA A 54 -9.66 -9.56 3.14
N ASN A 55 -8.61 -9.88 3.89
CA ASN A 55 -8.32 -9.28 5.18
C ASN A 55 -7.05 -8.44 5.09
N PHE A 56 -7.10 -7.25 5.69
CA PHE A 56 -5.95 -6.35 5.77
C PHE A 56 -5.71 -5.98 7.22
N SER A 57 -4.44 -5.92 7.60
CA SER A 57 -4.03 -5.58 8.96
C SER A 57 -2.78 -4.70 8.90
N THR A 58 -2.88 -3.48 9.46
CA THR A 58 -1.75 -2.53 9.51
C THR A 58 -1.11 -2.31 8.14
N CYS A 59 -1.94 -2.13 7.12
CA CYS A 59 -1.50 -1.77 5.78
C CYS A 59 -1.65 -0.28 5.57
N HIS A 60 -0.78 0.32 4.76
CA HIS A 60 -0.73 1.77 4.60
C HIS A 60 -0.58 2.17 3.13
N TYR A 61 -1.17 3.29 2.77
CA TYR A 61 -0.99 3.89 1.45
C TYR A 61 -0.70 5.38 1.59
N MET A 62 0.07 5.94 0.67
CA MET A 62 0.40 7.37 0.68
C MET A 62 -0.80 8.17 0.18
N THR A 63 -1.21 9.17 0.98
CA THR A 63 -2.34 10.05 0.63
C THR A 63 -1.90 11.21 -0.27
N GLY A 64 -2.87 11.91 -0.84
CA GLY A 64 -2.62 13.13 -1.62
C GLY A 64 -2.16 12.87 -3.04
N ASN A 65 -2.30 11.66 -3.56
CA ASN A 65 -1.85 11.29 -4.89
C ASN A 65 -3.00 11.31 -5.90
N THR A 66 -2.63 11.21 -7.19
CA THR A 66 -3.57 11.39 -8.29
C THR A 66 -3.99 10.05 -8.89
N ALA A 67 -5.30 9.84 -9.05
CA ALA A 67 -5.87 8.73 -9.80
C ALA A 67 -6.57 9.26 -11.05
N THR A 68 -6.35 8.61 -12.19
CA THR A 68 -6.93 8.99 -13.47
C THR A 68 -7.56 7.76 -14.14
N GLY A 69 -8.82 7.89 -14.57
CA GLY A 69 -9.53 6.78 -15.23
C GLY A 69 -9.94 5.66 -14.30
N CYS A 70 -9.84 5.85 -12.99
CA CYS A 70 -10.26 4.91 -11.96
C CYS A 70 -10.53 5.65 -10.66
N THR A 71 -11.27 5.02 -9.77
CA THR A 71 -11.56 5.56 -8.44
C THR A 71 -11.09 4.56 -7.40
N PRO A 72 -9.95 4.81 -6.76
CA PRO A 72 -9.47 3.95 -5.68
C PRO A 72 -10.42 3.96 -4.49
N ASP A 73 -10.70 2.81 -3.93
CA ASP A 73 -11.64 2.66 -2.83
C ASP A 73 -10.96 2.40 -1.47
N ASP A 74 -9.66 2.62 -1.39
CA ASP A 74 -9.02 2.72 -0.08
C ASP A 74 -9.43 4.06 0.59
N PRO A 75 -9.55 4.10 1.90
CA PRO A 75 -9.24 3.05 2.86
C PRO A 75 -10.36 2.01 3.00
N ALA A 76 -9.94 0.81 3.40
CA ALA A 76 -10.83 -0.26 3.84
C ALA A 76 -10.40 -0.65 5.26
N ALA A 77 -11.12 -1.58 5.90
CA ALA A 77 -10.73 -2.05 7.22
C ALA A 77 -9.29 -2.58 7.18
N GLY A 78 -8.43 -2.06 8.05
CA GLY A 78 -7.01 -2.43 8.12
C GLY A 78 -6.10 -1.72 7.13
N ILE A 79 -6.63 -0.79 6.34
CA ILE A 79 -5.85 0.03 5.40
C ILE A 79 -5.98 1.49 5.81
N VAL A 80 -4.86 2.14 6.08
CA VAL A 80 -4.81 3.52 6.59
C VAL A 80 -3.86 4.36 5.74
N GLY A 81 -4.24 5.61 5.48
CA GLY A 81 -3.39 6.55 4.78
C GLY A 81 -2.26 7.09 5.65
N PHE A 82 -1.11 7.36 5.04
CA PHE A 82 0.00 8.07 5.70
C PHE A 82 0.41 9.28 4.87
N THR A 83 0.98 10.27 5.54
CA THR A 83 1.45 11.51 4.91
C THR A 83 2.95 11.68 5.00
N ASP A 84 3.60 11.03 5.99
CA ASP A 84 5.05 11.12 6.16
C ASP A 84 5.63 9.75 6.49
N LEU A 85 6.88 9.55 6.04
CA LEU A 85 7.55 8.26 6.15
C LEU A 85 8.01 7.97 7.58
N THR A 86 8.30 8.99 8.37
CA THR A 86 8.70 8.81 9.77
C THR A 86 7.52 8.25 10.58
N GLY A 87 6.33 8.82 10.42
CA GLY A 87 5.13 8.31 11.05
C GLY A 87 4.75 6.92 10.57
N LEU A 88 4.94 6.64 9.27
CA LEU A 88 4.73 5.31 8.71
C LEU A 88 5.65 4.29 9.36
N CYS A 89 6.94 4.59 9.46
CA CYS A 89 7.92 3.68 10.07
C CYS A 89 7.55 3.37 11.51
N ALA A 90 7.17 4.38 12.28
CA ALA A 90 6.72 4.21 13.66
C ALA A 90 5.48 3.31 13.76
N SER A 91 4.50 3.52 12.89
CA SER A 91 3.28 2.73 12.87
C SER A 91 3.53 1.27 12.52
N LEU A 92 4.38 1.02 11.51
CA LEU A 92 4.77 -0.33 11.13
C LEU A 92 5.49 -1.04 12.28
N ASN A 93 6.41 -0.37 12.96
CA ASN A 93 7.16 -0.94 14.07
C ASN A 93 6.31 -1.16 15.32
N THR A 94 5.27 -0.38 15.53
CA THR A 94 4.32 -0.62 16.62
C THR A 94 3.68 -2.00 16.48
N GLU A 95 3.34 -2.40 15.27
CA GLU A 95 2.81 -3.73 15.04
C GLU A 95 3.90 -4.81 15.13
N VAL A 96 5.08 -4.54 14.57
CA VAL A 96 6.24 -5.46 14.64
C VAL A 96 6.58 -5.81 16.10
N ASP A 97 6.50 -4.83 17.00
CA ASP A 97 6.86 -5.03 18.40
C ASP A 97 5.91 -5.97 19.16
N LYS A 98 4.78 -6.33 18.54
CA LYS A 98 3.88 -7.37 19.03
C LYS A 98 4.26 -8.77 18.53
N HIS A 99 5.22 -8.87 17.63
CA HIS A 99 5.62 -10.11 16.98
C HIS A 99 7.14 -10.25 17.03
N MET A 100 7.64 -11.05 17.94
CA MET A 100 9.10 -11.16 18.17
C MET A 100 9.88 -11.71 16.99
N GLU A 101 9.22 -12.49 16.14
CA GLU A 101 9.83 -13.11 14.96
C GLU A 101 9.90 -12.18 13.72
N TRP A 102 9.27 -11.00 13.79
CA TRP A 102 9.24 -10.08 12.67
C TRP A 102 10.45 -9.14 12.70
N ALA A 103 10.98 -8.83 11.52
CA ALA A 103 11.99 -7.78 11.37
C ALA A 103 11.35 -6.40 11.54
N ARG A 104 12.10 -5.47 12.10
CA ARG A 104 11.66 -4.08 12.22
C ARG A 104 11.89 -3.34 10.90
N TRP A 105 11.19 -2.24 10.75
CA TRP A 105 11.37 -1.31 9.64
C TRP A 105 12.37 -0.23 10.02
N LYS A 106 13.10 0.27 9.04
CA LYS A 106 14.05 1.39 9.24
C LYS A 106 13.83 2.45 8.18
N GLU A 107 14.12 3.69 8.54
CA GLU A 107 14.12 4.81 7.61
C GLU A 107 15.40 4.79 6.78
N VAL A 108 15.28 5.05 5.48
CA VAL A 108 16.40 5.25 4.59
C VAL A 108 16.42 6.73 4.21
N THR A 109 17.50 7.42 4.56
CA THR A 109 17.64 8.84 4.32
C THR A 109 18.59 9.13 3.17
N ALA A 110 18.27 10.19 2.43
CA ALA A 110 19.13 10.74 1.40
C ALA A 110 19.06 12.26 1.49
N THR A 111 20.20 12.93 1.43
CA THR A 111 20.31 14.39 1.48
C THR A 111 19.51 15.02 2.64
N GLY A 112 19.55 14.37 3.81
CA GLY A 112 18.94 14.91 5.04
C GLY A 112 17.46 14.68 5.21
N SER A 113 16.80 13.94 4.31
CA SER A 113 15.39 13.62 4.43
C SER A 113 15.15 12.13 4.25
N VAL A 114 14.06 11.62 4.85
CA VAL A 114 13.67 10.22 4.70
C VAL A 114 13.15 10.01 3.28
N GLU A 115 13.77 9.09 2.55
CA GLU A 115 13.43 8.77 1.17
C GLU A 115 12.48 7.59 1.07
N THR A 116 12.69 6.58 1.92
CA THR A 116 11.86 5.36 1.94
C THR A 116 11.98 4.67 3.29
N VAL A 117 11.19 3.63 3.48
CA VAL A 117 11.20 2.78 4.67
C VAL A 117 11.38 1.34 4.19
N GLU A 118 12.33 0.61 4.77
CA GLU A 118 12.61 -0.76 4.39
C GLU A 118 12.80 -1.66 5.61
N LEU A 119 12.75 -2.96 5.39
CA LEU A 119 12.98 -3.92 6.47
C LEU A 119 14.45 -3.91 6.91
N ASP A 120 14.66 -3.89 8.23
CA ASP A 120 15.99 -4.04 8.82
C ASP A 120 16.21 -5.51 9.17
N LEU A 121 16.89 -6.21 8.29
CA LEU A 121 17.13 -7.64 8.43
C LEU A 121 18.24 -7.98 9.41
N TYR A 122 18.93 -6.98 9.96
CA TYR A 122 20.05 -7.16 10.88
C TYR A 122 19.70 -6.82 12.33
N ARG A 123 18.43 -6.73 12.59
CA ARG A 123 17.92 -6.46 13.93
C ARG A 123 18.45 -7.43 14.97
#